data_7b24ef4bae7b8f504f9896c63997f47a
#
_entry.id   7b24ef4bae7b8f504f9896c63997f47a
#
_cell.length_a   1.000
_cell.length_b   1.000
_cell.length_c   1.000
_cell.angle_alpha   90.00
_cell.angle_beta   90.00
_cell.angle_gamma   90.00
#
_symmetry.space_group_name_H-M   'P 1'
#
loop_
_entity.id
_entity.type
_entity.pdbx_description
1 polymer ?
#
loop_
_entity_poly.entity_id
_entity_poly.type
_entity_poly.pdbx_seq_one_letter_code
_entity_poly.pdbx_strand_id
1 'polypeptide(L)'
;MLAETRRREITEALRSTGSVTIGDLEQRFGVSPMTARRDLAELERRGVVRRTHGGAVLPAVSAHEDSFARRLKTKADAKRRLAEAAVAEMSPRETVFLDSSTTAYFVARRMVKSGLAATVLTNSLPVMELVFHEGRADLDLVCVGGTLRRLTRSFVGPNAVRTVQAHYADRLVLSVKGITTTGVLTDADALEAEVKRAMIGHSTRSTLLIDDSKLSVRGLSVIGAASEVSEVLTDGLTPQQVAALRSAGATVEVVDASEGTQGASSTGSGY
;
A
#
# COMPACT_ATOMS: atom_id res chain seq x y z
N MET A 1 24.26 -24.57 9.43
CA MET A 1 23.75 -23.30 8.84
C MET A 1 24.47 -22.11 9.47
N LEU A 2 24.88 -21.13 8.67
CA LEU A 2 25.52 -19.90 9.17
C LEU A 2 24.50 -19.05 9.97
N ALA A 3 24.98 -18.37 11.02
CA ALA A 3 24.12 -17.60 11.92
C ALA A 3 23.31 -16.50 11.18
N GLU A 4 23.91 -15.82 10.22
CA GLU A 4 23.23 -14.76 9.47
C GLU A 4 22.13 -15.31 8.54
N THR A 5 22.38 -16.45 7.88
CA THR A 5 21.36 -17.14 7.07
C THR A 5 20.18 -17.58 7.94
N ARG A 6 20.47 -18.14 9.13
CA ARG A 6 19.43 -18.55 10.07
C ARG A 6 18.59 -17.37 10.57
N ARG A 7 19.24 -16.24 10.92
CA ARG A 7 18.53 -15.03 11.35
C ARG A 7 17.63 -14.46 10.26
N ARG A 8 18.06 -14.54 9.00
CA ARG A 8 17.22 -14.14 7.87
C ARG A 8 15.97 -15.04 7.77
N GLU A 9 16.13 -16.34 7.89
CA GLU A 9 15.00 -17.29 7.85
C GLU A 9 14.09 -17.15 9.07
N ILE A 10 14.62 -16.86 10.27
CA ILE A 10 13.83 -16.52 11.46
C ILE A 10 12.99 -15.27 11.18
N THR A 11 13.57 -14.26 10.57
CA THR A 11 12.86 -13.02 10.21
C THR A 11 11.75 -13.29 9.18
N GLU A 12 12.00 -14.15 8.21
CA GLU A 12 11.01 -14.59 7.22
C GLU A 12 9.85 -15.36 7.88
N ALA A 13 10.15 -16.27 8.81
CA ALA A 13 9.15 -17.00 9.57
C ALA A 13 8.29 -16.05 10.40
N LEU A 14 8.91 -15.11 11.12
CA LEU A 14 8.21 -14.07 11.88
C LEU A 14 7.28 -13.21 11.02
N ARG A 15 7.69 -12.88 9.81
CA ARG A 15 6.86 -12.13 8.86
C ARG A 15 5.65 -12.92 8.37
N SER A 16 5.76 -14.25 8.31
CA SER A 16 4.66 -15.11 7.87
C SER A 16 3.68 -15.47 8.99
N THR A 17 4.18 -15.66 10.22
CA THR A 17 3.39 -16.16 11.36
C THR A 17 3.08 -15.10 12.42
N GLY A 18 3.80 -13.96 12.40
CA GLY A 18 3.71 -12.89 13.42
C GLY A 18 4.48 -13.17 14.70
N SER A 19 4.78 -14.44 15.01
CA SER A 19 5.52 -14.87 16.19
C SER A 19 6.30 -16.16 15.92
N VAL A 20 7.36 -16.38 16.68
CA VAL A 20 8.09 -17.65 16.75
C VAL A 20 8.38 -18.00 18.21
N THR A 21 8.31 -19.28 18.55
CA THR A 21 8.76 -19.79 19.86
C THR A 21 10.19 -20.32 19.76
N ILE A 22 10.88 -20.41 20.91
CA ILE A 22 12.20 -21.05 20.97
C ILE A 22 12.10 -22.50 20.47
N GLY A 23 11.02 -23.23 20.86
CA GLY A 23 10.79 -24.61 20.42
C GLY A 23 10.64 -24.73 18.89
N ASP A 24 9.92 -23.81 18.24
CA ASP A 24 9.81 -23.80 16.76
C ASP A 24 11.19 -23.62 16.10
N LEU A 25 12.04 -22.76 16.68
CA LEU A 25 13.38 -22.50 16.16
C LEU A 25 14.30 -23.70 16.36
N GLU A 26 14.19 -24.39 17.49
CA GLU A 26 14.92 -25.64 17.75
C GLU A 26 14.56 -26.71 16.73
N GLN A 27 13.26 -26.94 16.55
CA GLN A 27 12.75 -27.96 15.63
C GLN A 27 13.08 -27.63 14.18
N ARG A 28 12.92 -26.38 13.77
CA ARG A 28 13.10 -25.95 12.37
C ARG A 28 14.57 -25.88 11.95
N PHE A 29 15.45 -25.43 12.86
CA PHE A 29 16.84 -25.15 12.52
C PHE A 29 17.85 -26.11 13.15
N GLY A 30 17.40 -27.05 14.01
CA GLY A 30 18.28 -28.00 14.68
C GLY A 30 19.30 -27.34 15.61
N VAL A 31 18.92 -26.24 16.27
CA VAL A 31 19.81 -25.48 17.15
C VAL A 31 19.40 -25.61 18.62
N SER A 32 20.35 -25.41 19.54
CA SER A 32 20.03 -25.40 20.97
C SER A 32 19.19 -24.18 21.37
N PRO A 33 18.40 -24.28 22.48
CA PRO A 33 17.67 -23.14 23.05
C PRO A 33 18.54 -21.89 23.25
N MET A 34 19.79 -22.09 23.65
CA MET A 34 20.74 -21.00 23.87
C MET A 34 21.11 -20.29 22.56
N THR A 35 21.28 -21.06 21.47
CA THR A 35 21.55 -20.51 20.14
C THR A 35 20.35 -19.74 19.62
N ALA A 36 19.12 -20.29 19.75
CA ALA A 36 17.89 -19.60 19.38
C ALA A 36 17.72 -18.28 20.15
N ARG A 37 17.94 -18.28 21.48
CA ARG A 37 17.89 -17.05 22.30
C ARG A 37 18.92 -16.00 21.87
N ARG A 38 20.15 -16.42 21.52
CA ARG A 38 21.20 -15.51 21.03
C ARG A 38 20.81 -14.89 19.67
N ASP A 39 20.25 -15.67 18.77
CA ASP A 39 19.79 -15.14 17.47
C ASP A 39 18.63 -14.17 17.63
N LEU A 40 17.66 -14.48 18.50
CA LEU A 40 16.57 -13.55 18.81
C LEU A 40 17.06 -12.28 19.51
N ALA A 41 18.06 -12.36 20.42
CA ALA A 41 18.65 -11.20 21.06
C ALA A 41 19.38 -10.29 20.04
N GLU A 42 20.06 -10.86 19.08
CA GLU A 42 20.71 -10.08 18.02
C GLU A 42 19.67 -9.42 17.08
N LEU A 43 18.58 -10.11 16.76
CA LEU A 43 17.48 -9.54 15.98
C LEU A 43 16.75 -8.44 16.74
N GLU A 44 16.60 -8.57 18.07
CA GLU A 44 16.06 -7.53 18.93
C GLU A 44 16.96 -6.30 18.98
N ARG A 45 18.28 -6.47 19.12
CA ARG A 45 19.26 -5.39 19.06
C ARG A 45 19.22 -4.63 17.74
N ARG A 46 18.90 -5.33 16.63
CA ARG A 46 18.69 -4.74 15.29
C ARG A 46 17.30 -4.12 15.12
N GLY A 47 16.44 -4.17 16.14
CA GLY A 47 15.06 -3.65 16.08
C GLY A 47 14.11 -4.47 15.20
N VAL A 48 14.50 -5.67 14.78
CA VAL A 48 13.71 -6.53 13.88
C VAL A 48 12.59 -7.25 14.63
N VAL A 49 12.83 -7.58 15.92
CA VAL A 49 11.88 -8.33 16.75
C VAL A 49 11.80 -7.73 18.16
N ARG A 50 10.74 -8.05 18.90
CA ARG A 50 10.60 -7.89 20.33
C ARG A 50 10.56 -9.28 20.98
N ARG A 51 11.46 -9.59 21.87
CA ARG A 51 11.49 -10.87 22.59
C ARG A 51 10.34 -10.97 23.59
N THR A 52 9.85 -12.19 23.75
CA THR A 52 8.89 -12.61 24.78
C THR A 52 9.53 -13.67 25.67
N HIS A 53 8.85 -14.10 26.75
CA HIS A 53 9.36 -15.14 27.64
C HIS A 53 9.70 -16.46 26.94
N GLY A 54 8.97 -16.82 25.87
CA GLY A 54 9.11 -18.09 25.16
C GLY A 54 9.59 -17.99 23.70
N GLY A 55 9.93 -16.77 23.21
CA GLY A 55 10.26 -16.58 21.79
C GLY A 55 10.40 -15.12 21.40
N ALA A 56 9.90 -14.78 20.22
CA ALA A 56 9.86 -13.40 19.76
C ALA A 56 8.61 -13.14 18.91
N VAL A 57 8.20 -11.88 18.90
CA VAL A 57 7.16 -11.32 18.02
C VAL A 57 7.75 -10.17 17.22
N LEU A 58 7.14 -9.86 16.10
CA LEU A 58 7.44 -8.58 15.46
C LEU A 58 7.08 -7.43 16.43
N PRO A 59 7.83 -6.31 16.44
CA PRO A 59 7.43 -5.13 17.20
C PRO A 59 5.97 -4.78 16.91
N ALA A 60 5.21 -4.32 17.91
CA ALA A 60 3.76 -4.15 17.80
C ALA A 60 3.32 -3.33 16.56
N VAL A 61 4.13 -2.35 16.15
CA VAL A 61 3.90 -1.53 14.95
C VAL A 61 4.06 -2.35 13.66
N SER A 62 4.97 -3.32 13.60
CA SER A 62 5.18 -4.18 12.43
C SER A 62 4.35 -5.47 12.47
N ALA A 63 3.89 -5.93 13.63
CA ALA A 63 3.02 -7.11 13.74
C ALA A 63 1.64 -6.88 13.12
N HIS A 64 1.18 -5.63 13.07
CA HIS A 64 -0.10 -5.24 12.45
C HIS A 64 0.05 -4.70 11.03
N GLU A 65 1.26 -4.66 10.47
CA GLU A 65 1.52 -4.21 9.11
C GLU A 65 2.01 -5.36 8.24
N ASP A 66 1.18 -5.76 7.28
CA ASP A 66 1.53 -6.79 6.32
C ASP A 66 2.57 -6.28 5.31
N SER A 67 3.46 -7.19 4.87
CA SER A 67 4.40 -6.90 3.80
C SER A 67 3.68 -6.53 2.49
N PHE A 68 4.37 -5.78 1.62
CA PHE A 68 3.85 -5.44 0.30
C PHE A 68 3.36 -6.69 -0.45
N ALA A 69 4.14 -7.77 -0.46
CA ALA A 69 3.81 -9.00 -1.16
C ALA A 69 2.51 -9.67 -0.64
N ARG A 70 2.28 -9.63 0.68
CA ARG A 70 1.04 -10.15 1.28
C ARG A 70 -0.16 -9.26 0.94
N ARG A 71 0.00 -7.94 1.11
CA ARG A 71 -1.05 -6.97 0.78
C ARG A 71 -1.43 -7.00 -0.71
N LEU A 72 -0.47 -7.30 -1.60
CA LEU A 72 -0.72 -7.42 -3.04
C LEU A 72 -1.73 -8.53 -3.37
N LYS A 73 -1.73 -9.63 -2.60
CA LYS A 73 -2.63 -10.77 -2.77
C LYS A 73 -4.00 -10.56 -2.11
N THR A 74 -4.06 -9.71 -1.07
CA THR A 74 -5.29 -9.46 -0.31
C THR A 74 -6.22 -8.57 -1.11
N LYS A 75 -7.50 -8.97 -1.29
CA LYS A 75 -8.53 -8.19 -2.02
C LYS A 75 -8.05 -7.75 -3.42
N ALA A 76 -7.34 -8.62 -4.14
CA ALA A 76 -6.75 -8.29 -5.44
C ALA A 76 -7.81 -7.90 -6.50
N ASP A 77 -8.98 -8.53 -6.47
CA ASP A 77 -10.07 -8.24 -7.40
C ASP A 77 -10.68 -6.87 -7.15
N ALA A 78 -10.95 -6.51 -5.88
CA ALA A 78 -11.40 -5.17 -5.50
C ALA A 78 -10.42 -4.09 -5.94
N LYS A 79 -9.11 -4.32 -5.72
CA LYS A 79 -8.07 -3.38 -6.16
C LYS A 79 -8.00 -3.23 -7.69
N ARG A 80 -8.30 -4.29 -8.45
CA ARG A 80 -8.38 -4.20 -9.92
C ARG A 80 -9.56 -3.32 -10.35
N ARG A 81 -10.75 -3.53 -9.78
CA ARG A 81 -11.93 -2.70 -10.10
C ARG A 81 -11.71 -1.24 -9.72
N LEU A 82 -11.20 -0.98 -8.51
CA LEU A 82 -10.83 0.37 -8.08
C LEU A 82 -9.80 1.03 -9.02
N ALA A 83 -8.81 0.27 -9.47
CA ALA A 83 -7.80 0.77 -10.40
C ALA A 83 -8.39 1.04 -11.80
N GLU A 84 -9.31 0.23 -12.26
CA GLU A 84 -10.02 0.45 -13.54
C GLU A 84 -10.86 1.73 -13.48
N ALA A 85 -11.64 1.92 -12.42
CA ALA A 85 -12.43 3.14 -12.21
C ALA A 85 -11.52 4.38 -12.10
N ALA A 86 -10.48 4.33 -11.29
CA ALA A 86 -9.57 5.46 -11.12
C ALA A 86 -8.87 5.86 -12.43
N VAL A 87 -8.43 4.89 -13.25
CA VAL A 87 -7.76 5.18 -14.53
C VAL A 87 -8.73 5.67 -15.59
N ALA A 88 -10.00 5.23 -15.55
CA ALA A 88 -11.03 5.70 -16.50
C ALA A 88 -11.30 7.21 -16.39
N GLU A 89 -11.04 7.80 -15.22
CA GLU A 89 -11.17 9.24 -14.99
C GLU A 89 -9.92 10.06 -15.34
N MET A 90 -8.81 9.41 -15.67
CA MET A 90 -7.55 10.11 -15.97
C MET A 90 -7.54 10.61 -17.40
N SER A 91 -7.04 11.82 -17.58
CA SER A 91 -6.79 12.41 -18.90
C SER A 91 -5.35 12.16 -19.36
N PRO A 92 -5.10 12.08 -20.67
CA PRO A 92 -3.73 11.99 -21.15
C PRO A 92 -2.87 13.18 -20.72
N ARG A 93 -1.61 12.90 -20.38
CA ARG A 93 -0.59 13.87 -19.96
C ARG A 93 -0.81 14.48 -18.57
N GLU A 94 -1.72 13.92 -17.75
CA GLU A 94 -1.79 14.28 -16.35
C GLU A 94 -0.47 13.94 -15.61
N THR A 95 -0.12 14.77 -14.64
CA THR A 95 0.90 14.46 -13.64
C THR A 95 0.21 13.79 -12.45
N VAL A 96 0.62 12.56 -12.12
CA VAL A 96 -0.07 11.70 -11.15
C VAL A 96 0.88 11.28 -10.04
N PHE A 97 0.57 11.65 -8.80
CA PHE A 97 1.15 11.00 -7.63
C PHE A 97 0.51 9.62 -7.42
N LEU A 98 1.33 8.60 -7.31
CA LEU A 98 0.93 7.27 -6.85
C LEU A 98 1.65 6.94 -5.54
N ASP A 99 0.90 6.70 -4.46
CA ASP A 99 1.47 6.36 -3.17
C ASP A 99 2.09 4.94 -3.15
N SER A 100 2.68 4.55 -2.03
CA SER A 100 3.31 3.23 -1.84
C SER A 100 2.34 2.09 -1.54
N SER A 101 1.03 2.31 -1.69
CA SER A 101 0.04 1.27 -1.46
C SER A 101 0.02 0.22 -2.57
N THR A 102 -0.42 -0.99 -2.22
CA THR A 102 -0.66 -2.02 -3.24
C THR A 102 -1.84 -1.68 -4.14
N THR A 103 -2.77 -0.83 -3.70
CA THR A 103 -3.88 -0.36 -4.54
C THR A 103 -3.36 0.58 -5.63
N ALA A 104 -2.50 1.55 -5.28
CA ALA A 104 -1.83 2.40 -6.26
C ALA A 104 -0.94 1.61 -7.24
N TYR A 105 -0.33 0.52 -6.80
CA TYR A 105 0.37 -0.40 -7.71
C TYR A 105 -0.56 -1.01 -8.77
N PHE A 106 -1.81 -1.38 -8.41
CA PHE A 106 -2.80 -1.84 -9.39
C PHE A 106 -3.19 -0.72 -10.36
N VAL A 107 -3.26 0.53 -9.90
CA VAL A 107 -3.47 1.70 -10.77
C VAL A 107 -2.32 1.85 -11.75
N ALA A 108 -1.07 1.83 -11.30
CA ALA A 108 0.10 1.86 -12.19
C ALA A 108 0.06 0.75 -13.25
N ARG A 109 -0.28 -0.49 -12.84
CA ARG A 109 -0.45 -1.61 -13.79
C ARG A 109 -1.54 -1.36 -14.83
N ARG A 110 -2.64 -0.72 -14.44
CA ARG A 110 -3.73 -0.40 -15.36
C ARG A 110 -3.33 0.73 -16.31
N MET A 111 -2.61 1.75 -15.83
CA MET A 111 -2.03 2.82 -16.66
C MET A 111 -1.09 2.25 -17.73
N VAL A 112 -0.14 1.41 -17.33
CA VAL A 112 0.78 0.73 -18.28
C VAL A 112 0.01 -0.07 -19.34
N LYS A 113 -0.99 -0.88 -18.91
CA LYS A 113 -1.80 -1.69 -19.84
C LYS A 113 -2.65 -0.86 -20.80
N SER A 114 -3.18 0.27 -20.35
CA SER A 114 -3.99 1.14 -21.21
C SER A 114 -3.15 1.98 -22.18
N GLY A 115 -1.84 2.06 -21.97
CA GLY A 115 -0.97 2.95 -22.74
C GLY A 115 -1.27 4.42 -22.47
N LEU A 116 -1.73 4.76 -21.24
CA LEU A 116 -2.01 6.15 -20.86
C LEU A 116 -0.72 6.95 -20.81
N ALA A 117 -0.62 7.98 -21.62
CA ALA A 117 0.47 8.94 -21.56
C ALA A 117 0.32 9.79 -20.27
N ALA A 118 1.31 9.82 -19.39
CA ALA A 118 1.26 10.54 -18.13
C ALA A 118 2.67 10.73 -17.54
N THR A 119 2.79 11.61 -16.54
CA THR A 119 3.98 11.67 -15.68
C THR A 119 3.64 11.09 -14.31
N VAL A 120 4.22 9.97 -13.96
CA VAL A 120 4.02 9.31 -12.65
C VAL A 120 5.10 9.75 -11.67
N LEU A 121 4.67 10.27 -10.53
CA LEU A 121 5.56 10.52 -9.37
C LEU A 121 5.21 9.52 -8.27
N THR A 122 6.21 8.80 -7.76
CA THR A 122 5.92 7.78 -6.74
C THR A 122 7.09 7.55 -5.78
N ASN A 123 6.76 7.23 -4.53
CA ASN A 123 7.70 6.72 -3.52
C ASN A 123 7.68 5.19 -3.43
N SER A 124 6.98 4.50 -4.32
CA SER A 124 6.82 3.04 -4.35
C SER A 124 7.87 2.40 -5.23
N LEU A 125 8.81 1.64 -4.64
CA LEU A 125 9.80 0.87 -5.42
C LEU A 125 9.13 -0.09 -6.42
N PRO A 126 8.04 -0.85 -6.07
CA PRO A 126 7.36 -1.70 -7.04
C PRO A 126 6.72 -0.96 -8.21
N VAL A 127 6.23 0.26 -8.00
CA VAL A 127 5.69 1.09 -9.09
C VAL A 127 6.83 1.58 -9.99
N MET A 128 7.96 2.00 -9.40
CA MET A 128 9.16 2.40 -10.16
C MET A 128 9.66 1.26 -11.06
N GLU A 129 9.81 0.06 -10.49
CA GLU A 129 10.22 -1.15 -11.23
C GLU A 129 9.24 -1.46 -12.37
N LEU A 130 7.94 -1.39 -12.09
CA LEU A 130 6.89 -1.66 -13.10
C LEU A 130 6.96 -0.67 -14.26
N VAL A 131 7.00 0.63 -13.98
CA VAL A 131 7.05 1.66 -15.03
C VAL A 131 8.36 1.58 -15.80
N PHE A 132 9.48 1.31 -15.13
CA PHE A 132 10.79 1.16 -15.78
C PHE A 132 10.84 -0.02 -16.76
N HIS A 133 10.25 -1.17 -16.40
CA HIS A 133 10.32 -2.38 -17.22
C HIS A 133 9.20 -2.52 -18.24
N GLU A 134 8.00 -2.03 -17.93
CA GLU A 134 6.81 -2.26 -18.73
C GLU A 134 6.16 -0.97 -19.26
N GLY A 135 6.62 0.21 -18.79
CA GLY A 135 6.12 1.51 -19.22
C GLY A 135 6.48 1.80 -20.68
N ARG A 136 5.58 2.48 -21.38
CA ARG A 136 5.83 2.97 -22.77
C ARG A 136 6.62 4.29 -22.68
N ALA A 137 7.16 4.73 -23.79
CA ALA A 137 7.97 5.94 -23.89
C ALA A 137 7.23 7.25 -23.56
N ASP A 138 5.89 7.22 -23.56
CA ASP A 138 5.01 8.33 -23.19
C ASP A 138 4.50 8.29 -21.74
N LEU A 139 5.01 7.36 -20.93
CA LEU A 139 4.79 7.28 -19.50
C LEU A 139 6.08 7.64 -18.75
N ASP A 140 6.22 8.91 -18.39
CA ASP A 140 7.36 9.41 -17.66
C ASP A 140 7.33 9.00 -16.19
N LEU A 141 8.51 8.85 -15.56
CA LEU A 141 8.65 8.45 -14.17
C LEU A 141 9.54 9.41 -13.39
N VAL A 142 9.00 10.00 -12.33
CA VAL A 142 9.75 10.75 -11.32
C VAL A 142 9.81 9.93 -10.03
N CYS A 143 11.00 9.51 -9.65
CA CYS A 143 11.23 8.70 -8.46
C CYS A 143 11.34 9.60 -7.21
N VAL A 144 10.41 9.45 -6.28
CA VAL A 144 10.50 10.08 -4.95
C VAL A 144 11.42 9.22 -4.07
N GLY A 145 12.66 9.65 -3.92
CA GLY A 145 13.67 8.96 -3.13
C GLY A 145 13.53 9.20 -1.62
N GLY A 146 14.40 8.58 -0.83
CA GLY A 146 14.38 8.70 0.63
C GLY A 146 14.97 7.48 1.32
N THR A 147 14.56 7.22 2.57
CA THR A 147 14.94 6.01 3.29
C THR A 147 14.04 4.84 2.88
N LEU A 148 14.63 3.74 2.42
CA LEU A 148 13.87 2.55 1.99
C LEU A 148 13.30 1.80 3.19
N ARG A 149 11.96 1.72 3.30
CA ARG A 149 11.24 0.77 4.14
C ARG A 149 11.08 -0.56 3.41
N ARG A 150 11.80 -1.59 3.87
CA ARG A 150 11.80 -2.90 3.20
C ARG A 150 10.45 -3.62 3.25
N LEU A 151 9.69 -3.45 4.33
CA LEU A 151 8.39 -4.10 4.54
C LEU A 151 7.36 -3.66 3.48
N THR A 152 7.29 -2.37 3.25
CA THR A 152 6.35 -1.72 2.33
C THR A 152 6.95 -1.50 0.94
N ARG A 153 8.29 -1.66 0.80
CA ARG A 153 9.05 -1.35 -0.42
C ARG A 153 8.83 0.09 -0.89
N SER A 154 8.84 1.00 0.07
CA SER A 154 8.58 2.43 -0.13
C SER A 154 9.75 3.29 0.33
N PHE A 155 9.90 4.45 -0.26
CA PHE A 155 10.81 5.49 0.20
C PHE A 155 10.08 6.49 1.07
N VAL A 156 10.63 6.76 2.28
CA VAL A 156 10.01 7.61 3.30
C VAL A 156 11.03 8.56 3.93
N GLY A 157 10.55 9.40 4.85
CA GLY A 157 11.37 10.32 5.64
C GLY A 157 11.53 11.68 4.99
N PRO A 158 12.33 12.59 5.61
CA PRO A 158 12.37 14.00 5.23
C PRO A 158 12.78 14.26 3.77
N ASN A 159 13.61 13.39 3.18
CA ASN A 159 13.99 13.54 1.78
C ASN A 159 12.82 13.24 0.85
N ALA A 160 12.02 12.19 1.15
CA ALA A 160 10.83 11.87 0.37
C ALA A 160 9.81 13.01 0.46
N VAL A 161 9.55 13.52 1.65
CA VAL A 161 8.65 14.66 1.86
C VAL A 161 9.10 15.88 1.08
N ARG A 162 10.40 16.28 1.16
CA ARG A 162 10.92 17.40 0.39
C ARG A 162 10.82 17.21 -1.11
N THR A 163 11.04 15.98 -1.60
CA THR A 163 10.87 15.70 -3.03
C THR A 163 9.41 15.88 -3.44
N VAL A 164 8.44 15.38 -2.66
CA VAL A 164 7.01 15.59 -2.93
C VAL A 164 6.69 17.09 -2.95
N GLN A 165 7.15 17.85 -1.94
CA GLN A 165 6.90 19.28 -1.80
C GLN A 165 7.52 20.14 -2.91
N ALA A 166 8.55 19.64 -3.60
CA ALA A 166 9.15 20.30 -4.76
C ALA A 166 8.35 20.10 -6.07
N HIS A 167 7.30 19.30 -6.05
CA HIS A 167 6.46 19.02 -7.20
C HIS A 167 4.99 19.30 -6.89
N TYR A 168 4.19 19.47 -7.94
CA TYR A 168 2.75 19.60 -7.84
C TYR A 168 2.10 18.74 -8.91
N ALA A 169 1.12 17.91 -8.52
CA ALA A 169 0.47 16.99 -9.43
C ALA A 169 -0.99 17.37 -9.70
N ASP A 170 -1.47 17.05 -10.89
CA ASP A 170 -2.88 17.21 -11.25
C ASP A 170 -3.75 16.26 -10.41
N ARG A 171 -3.23 15.07 -10.14
CA ARG A 171 -3.95 14.02 -9.43
C ARG A 171 -3.03 13.30 -8.44
N LEU A 172 -3.62 12.93 -7.29
CA LEU A 172 -3.07 11.94 -6.37
C LEU A 172 -4.00 10.73 -6.33
N VAL A 173 -3.44 9.53 -6.44
CA VAL A 173 -4.14 8.29 -6.10
C VAL A 173 -3.43 7.66 -4.91
N LEU A 174 -4.19 7.44 -3.83
CA LEU A 174 -3.67 6.88 -2.60
C LEU A 174 -4.60 5.83 -2.00
N SER A 175 -4.06 5.04 -1.09
CA SER A 175 -4.82 4.19 -0.17
C SER A 175 -4.25 4.29 1.24
N VAL A 176 -4.97 3.75 2.22
CA VAL A 176 -4.63 3.88 3.64
C VAL A 176 -4.55 2.51 4.31
N LYS A 177 -3.95 2.45 5.51
CA LYS A 177 -4.03 1.25 6.35
C LYS A 177 -5.46 1.05 6.82
N GLY A 178 -6.11 2.10 7.27
CA GLY A 178 -7.51 2.06 7.70
C GLY A 178 -8.15 3.44 7.77
N ILE A 179 -9.47 3.42 7.74
CA ILE A 179 -10.32 4.60 7.91
C ILE A 179 -11.33 4.34 9.03
N THR A 180 -11.50 5.29 9.94
CA THR A 180 -12.49 5.19 11.01
C THR A 180 -13.90 5.52 10.49
N THR A 181 -14.92 5.13 11.23
CA THR A 181 -16.32 5.52 10.93
C THR A 181 -16.57 7.02 10.98
N THR A 182 -15.67 7.77 11.64
CA THR A 182 -15.66 9.23 11.68
C THR A 182 -14.79 9.86 10.60
N GLY A 183 -14.34 9.09 9.62
CA GLY A 183 -13.60 9.57 8.46
C GLY A 183 -12.10 9.85 8.71
N VAL A 184 -11.52 9.45 9.85
CA VAL A 184 -10.09 9.66 10.09
C VAL A 184 -9.27 8.63 9.30
N LEU A 185 -8.40 9.11 8.42
CA LEU A 185 -7.47 8.33 7.62
C LEU A 185 -6.21 7.99 8.43
N THR A 186 -5.81 6.73 8.45
CA THR A 186 -4.67 6.27 9.26
C THR A 186 -3.71 5.38 8.49
N ASP A 187 -2.41 5.47 8.86
CA ASP A 187 -1.37 4.54 8.40
C ASP A 187 -0.72 3.82 9.58
N ALA A 188 -0.05 2.71 9.31
CA ALA A 188 0.67 1.95 10.33
C ALA A 188 1.94 2.65 10.81
N ASP A 189 2.53 3.49 9.96
CA ASP A 189 3.84 4.13 10.16
C ASP A 189 3.75 5.65 10.00
N ALA A 190 4.43 6.39 10.88
CA ALA A 190 4.40 7.85 10.87
C ALA A 190 5.06 8.45 9.62
N LEU A 191 6.15 7.86 9.15
CA LEU A 191 6.86 8.36 7.96
C LEU A 191 6.07 8.12 6.67
N GLU A 192 5.31 7.01 6.60
CA GLU A 192 4.35 6.80 5.50
C GLU A 192 3.23 7.84 5.54
N ALA A 193 2.68 8.10 6.72
CA ALA A 193 1.64 9.10 6.90
C ALA A 193 2.12 10.51 6.51
N GLU A 194 3.37 10.87 6.83
CA GLU A 194 3.96 12.16 6.44
C GLU A 194 4.07 12.33 4.92
N VAL A 195 4.53 11.30 4.21
CA VAL A 195 4.62 11.35 2.73
C VAL A 195 3.22 11.49 2.12
N LYS A 196 2.22 10.75 2.62
CA LYS A 196 0.83 10.86 2.12
C LYS A 196 0.23 12.24 2.38
N ARG A 197 0.45 12.83 3.56
CA ARG A 197 0.03 14.23 3.84
C ARG A 197 0.66 15.21 2.87
N ALA A 198 1.95 15.05 2.61
CA ALA A 198 2.63 15.92 1.64
C ALA A 198 2.04 15.77 0.23
N MET A 199 1.73 14.55 -0.22
CA MET A 199 1.09 14.30 -1.51
C MET A 199 -0.31 14.91 -1.59
N ILE A 200 -1.14 14.79 -0.53
CA ILE A 200 -2.48 15.41 -0.47
C ILE A 200 -2.35 16.93 -0.62
N GLY A 201 -1.43 17.57 0.11
CA GLY A 201 -1.22 19.02 0.05
C GLY A 201 -0.59 19.54 -1.25
N HIS A 202 -0.07 18.66 -2.11
CA HIS A 202 0.62 19.03 -3.36
C HIS A 202 -0.03 18.39 -4.59
N SER A 203 -1.34 18.18 -4.54
CA SER A 203 -2.14 17.70 -5.66
C SER A 203 -3.42 18.52 -5.83
N THR A 204 -3.85 18.73 -7.07
CA THR A 204 -5.09 19.44 -7.39
C THR A 204 -6.32 18.59 -7.00
N ARG A 205 -6.30 17.31 -7.32
CA ARG A 205 -7.37 16.34 -7.00
C ARG A 205 -6.76 15.12 -6.34
N SER A 206 -7.36 14.65 -5.26
CA SER A 206 -6.93 13.46 -4.54
C SER A 206 -8.04 12.41 -4.49
N THR A 207 -7.74 11.22 -5.00
CA THR A 207 -8.65 10.07 -5.04
C THR A 207 -8.16 9.01 -4.06
N LEU A 208 -8.94 8.77 -3.00
CA LEU A 208 -8.68 7.71 -2.03
C LEU A 208 -9.37 6.42 -2.48
N LEU A 209 -8.59 5.35 -2.64
CA LEU A 209 -9.10 4.03 -3.02
C LEU A 209 -9.17 3.10 -1.80
N ILE A 210 -10.35 2.61 -1.44
CA ILE A 210 -10.55 1.72 -0.30
C ILE A 210 -11.45 0.53 -0.65
N ASP A 211 -11.09 -0.63 -0.11
CA ASP A 211 -11.96 -1.80 -0.03
C ASP A 211 -12.54 -1.95 1.39
N ASP A 212 -13.50 -2.87 1.58
CA ASP A 212 -14.17 -3.14 2.85
C ASP A 212 -13.21 -3.45 4.01
N SER A 213 -12.03 -3.99 3.74
CA SER A 213 -11.03 -4.32 4.77
C SER A 213 -10.48 -3.07 5.49
N LYS A 214 -10.64 -1.88 4.91
CA LYS A 214 -10.08 -0.63 5.45
C LYS A 214 -10.89 -0.05 6.61
N LEU A 215 -12.16 -0.40 6.72
CA LEU A 215 -13.03 0.02 7.83
C LEU A 215 -12.88 -0.85 9.09
N SER A 216 -12.29 -2.03 8.98
CA SER A 216 -12.11 -2.97 10.10
C SER A 216 -10.79 -2.79 10.85
N VAL A 217 -9.90 -1.95 10.34
CA VAL A 217 -8.55 -1.75 10.90
C VAL A 217 -8.23 -0.27 11.05
N ARG A 218 -7.38 0.02 12.03
CA ARG A 218 -6.86 1.37 12.28
C ARG A 218 -5.33 1.30 12.36
N GLY A 219 -4.67 2.21 11.66
CA GLY A 219 -3.24 2.46 11.82
C GLY A 219 -2.93 3.30 13.06
N LEU A 220 -1.66 3.37 13.44
CA LEU A 220 -1.19 4.15 14.57
C LEU A 220 -1.15 5.65 14.27
N SER A 221 -0.80 6.00 13.03
CA SER A 221 -0.49 7.39 12.62
C SER A 221 -1.63 7.97 11.80
N VAL A 222 -2.09 9.17 12.18
CA VAL A 222 -3.13 9.89 11.44
C VAL A 222 -2.52 10.50 10.17
N ILE A 223 -3.21 10.33 9.05
CA ILE A 223 -2.90 11.02 7.79
C ILE A 223 -3.65 12.35 7.72
N GLY A 224 -4.96 12.32 7.93
CA GLY A 224 -5.89 13.43 7.84
C GLY A 224 -7.32 12.96 7.92
N ALA A 225 -8.27 13.76 7.45
CA ALA A 225 -9.68 13.40 7.36
C ALA A 225 -10.07 13.00 5.92
N ALA A 226 -11.07 12.16 5.77
CA ALA A 226 -11.61 11.79 4.46
C ALA A 226 -12.26 12.97 3.71
N SER A 227 -12.62 14.03 4.42
CA SER A 227 -13.06 15.30 3.84
C SER A 227 -11.95 16.14 3.24
N GLU A 228 -10.69 15.80 3.51
CA GLU A 228 -9.52 16.50 2.94
C GLU A 228 -9.10 15.91 1.58
N VAL A 229 -9.66 14.76 1.19
CA VAL A 229 -9.47 14.21 -0.16
C VAL A 229 -10.66 14.60 -1.04
N SER A 230 -10.42 14.76 -2.33
CA SER A 230 -11.46 15.21 -3.28
C SER A 230 -12.57 14.17 -3.41
N GLU A 231 -12.22 12.89 -3.35
CA GLU A 231 -13.15 11.78 -3.48
C GLU A 231 -12.62 10.48 -2.87
N VAL A 232 -13.54 9.59 -2.57
CA VAL A 232 -13.29 8.23 -2.10
C VAL A 232 -13.98 7.26 -3.04
N LEU A 233 -13.20 6.48 -3.80
CA LEU A 233 -13.72 5.34 -4.57
C LEU A 233 -13.67 4.11 -3.68
N THR A 234 -14.76 3.39 -3.59
CA THR A 234 -14.87 2.23 -2.70
C THR A 234 -15.45 1.00 -3.37
N ASP A 235 -14.98 -0.17 -2.95
CA ASP A 235 -15.45 -1.48 -3.38
C ASP A 235 -15.81 -2.34 -2.16
N GLY A 236 -17.02 -2.93 -2.17
CA GLY A 236 -17.46 -3.86 -1.14
C GLY A 236 -17.94 -3.23 0.17
N LEU A 237 -18.13 -1.91 0.24
CA LEU A 237 -18.72 -1.26 1.40
C LEU A 237 -20.25 -1.45 1.43
N THR A 238 -20.81 -1.63 2.64
CA THR A 238 -22.26 -1.63 2.82
C THR A 238 -22.84 -0.23 2.69
N PRO A 239 -24.15 -0.07 2.34
CA PRO A 239 -24.79 1.23 2.28
C PRO A 239 -24.66 2.04 3.58
N GLN A 240 -24.68 1.39 4.74
CA GLN A 240 -24.48 2.04 6.04
C GLN A 240 -23.08 2.60 6.21
N GLN A 241 -22.05 1.86 5.77
CA GLN A 241 -20.65 2.31 5.81
C GLN A 241 -20.42 3.50 4.88
N VAL A 242 -21.00 3.46 3.68
CA VAL A 242 -20.96 4.59 2.73
C VAL A 242 -21.64 5.82 3.33
N ALA A 243 -22.85 5.67 3.93
CA ALA A 243 -23.56 6.75 4.59
C ALA A 243 -22.76 7.36 5.75
N ALA A 244 -22.07 6.54 6.55
CA ALA A 244 -21.21 7.01 7.63
C ALA A 244 -20.04 7.87 7.11
N LEU A 245 -19.36 7.45 6.04
CA LEU A 245 -18.28 8.24 5.43
C LEU A 245 -18.79 9.54 4.82
N ARG A 246 -19.96 9.53 4.17
CA ARG A 246 -20.61 10.75 3.65
C ARG A 246 -20.98 11.71 4.79
N SER A 247 -21.50 11.18 5.89
CA SER A 247 -21.80 11.99 7.09
C SER A 247 -20.55 12.59 7.74
N ALA A 248 -19.38 11.95 7.55
CA ALA A 248 -18.09 12.47 7.95
C ALA A 248 -17.49 13.48 6.94
N GLY A 249 -18.23 13.90 5.93
CA GLY A 249 -17.85 14.92 4.96
C GLY A 249 -17.10 14.37 3.73
N ALA A 250 -17.03 13.06 3.54
CA ALA A 250 -16.37 12.48 2.36
C ALA A 250 -17.31 12.45 1.15
N THR A 251 -16.80 12.77 -0.03
CA THR A 251 -17.45 12.48 -1.32
C THR A 251 -17.16 11.02 -1.66
N VAL A 252 -18.18 10.15 -1.64
CA VAL A 252 -18.00 8.70 -1.79
C VAL A 252 -18.70 8.20 -3.05
N GLU A 253 -17.95 7.52 -3.89
CA GLU A 253 -18.42 6.77 -5.06
C GLU A 253 -18.20 5.28 -4.85
N VAL A 254 -19.18 4.47 -5.22
CA VAL A 254 -19.12 3.00 -5.11
C VAL A 254 -18.85 2.43 -6.48
N VAL A 255 -17.76 1.67 -6.59
CA VAL A 255 -17.42 0.95 -7.82
C VAL A 255 -18.22 -0.35 -7.83
N ASP A 256 -19.20 -0.45 -8.73
CA ASP A 256 -20.04 -1.64 -8.88
C ASP A 256 -19.33 -2.76 -9.63
N ALA A 257 -19.57 -4.01 -9.20
CA ALA A 257 -19.06 -5.21 -9.86
C ALA A 257 -19.65 -5.45 -11.29
N SER A 258 -20.61 -4.62 -11.73
CA SER A 258 -21.45 -4.86 -12.92
C SER A 258 -20.98 -4.20 -14.22
N GLU A 259 -20.00 -3.31 -14.22
CA GLU A 259 -19.61 -2.58 -15.44
C GLU A 259 -18.46 -3.22 -16.26
N GLY A 260 -17.93 -4.37 -15.83
CA GLY A 260 -16.78 -5.04 -16.48
C GLY A 260 -17.12 -5.95 -17.68
N THR A 261 -18.40 -6.07 -18.15
CA THR A 261 -18.78 -7.10 -19.13
C THR A 261 -19.66 -6.61 -20.28
N GLN A 262 -19.58 -5.35 -20.70
CA GLN A 262 -20.22 -4.91 -21.93
C GLN A 262 -19.22 -4.32 -22.92
N GLY A 263 -18.52 -5.20 -23.63
CA GLY A 263 -17.59 -4.76 -24.68
C GLY A 263 -17.07 -5.88 -25.57
N ALA A 264 -17.85 -6.96 -25.80
CA ALA A 264 -17.49 -7.93 -26.84
C ALA A 264 -18.69 -8.83 -27.19
N SER A 265 -19.75 -8.29 -27.81
CA SER A 265 -20.62 -9.11 -28.66
C SER A 265 -21.52 -8.20 -29.48
N SER A 266 -21.20 -8.08 -30.72
CA SER A 266 -22.05 -8.12 -31.91
C SER A 266 -21.48 -7.24 -33.02
N THR A 267 -20.86 -7.86 -33.97
CA THR A 267 -21.20 -7.71 -35.38
C THR A 267 -20.54 -8.87 -36.14
N GLY A 268 -21.27 -9.92 -36.24
CA GLY A 268 -21.05 -10.95 -37.25
C GLY A 268 -22.41 -11.30 -37.80
N SER A 269 -22.78 -10.77 -38.92
CA SER A 269 -23.59 -11.44 -39.92
C SER A 269 -23.91 -10.51 -41.09
N GLY A 270 -23.64 -10.98 -42.26
CA GLY A 270 -24.39 -10.57 -43.43
C GLY A 270 -23.54 -10.02 -44.59
N TYR A 271 -23.37 -10.87 -45.55
CA TYR A 271 -23.06 -10.86 -46.96
C TYR A 271 -21.62 -11.07 -47.38
#